data_a48e6a37cc16ccd5ec4759b1655af113
#
_entry.id   a48e6a37cc16ccd5ec4759b1655af113
#
_cell.length_a   1.000
_cell.length_b   1.000
_cell.length_c   1.000
_cell.angle_alpha   90.00
_cell.angle_beta   90.00
_cell.angle_gamma   90.00
#
_symmetry.space_group_name_H-M   'P 1'
#
loop_
_entity.id
_entity.type
_entity.pdbx_description
1 polymer ?
#
loop_
_entity_poly.entity_id
_entity_poly.type
_entity_poly.pdbx_seq_one_letter_code
_entity_poly.pdbx_strand_id
1 'polypeptide(L)'
;MKKETLEDIKIMVPKTFSDERGNFSENFNQIRYNKEVDNNFFFVQDNKSYSKKGVFRGLHYQINKPQGKLVQVLSGEVFDVILD
;
A
#
# COMPACT_ATOMS: atom_id res chain seq x y z
N MET A 1 0.41 6.10 13.09
CA MET A 1 0.10 7.50 12.76
C MET A 1 -0.08 7.64 11.26
N LYS A 2 -1.12 8.33 10.86
CA LYS A 2 -1.40 8.55 9.45
C LYS A 2 -1.24 10.03 9.13
N LYS A 3 -0.57 10.32 8.02
CA LYS A 3 -0.51 11.66 7.48
C LYS A 3 -0.76 11.61 5.99
N GLU A 4 -1.68 12.44 5.52
CA GLU A 4 -1.93 12.65 4.09
C GLU A 4 -1.57 14.08 3.78
N THR A 5 -0.44 14.27 3.10
CA THR A 5 0.08 15.59 2.78
C THR A 5 0.05 15.92 1.30
N LEU A 6 -0.21 14.91 0.46
CA LEU A 6 -0.30 15.07 -0.98
C LEU A 6 -1.66 14.57 -1.45
N GLU A 7 -2.28 15.29 -2.39
CA GLU A 7 -3.61 14.97 -2.89
C GLU A 7 -3.70 13.61 -3.57
N ASP A 8 -2.62 13.19 -4.22
CA ASP A 8 -2.59 11.96 -4.98
C ASP A 8 -2.32 10.72 -4.12
N ILE A 9 -2.07 10.91 -2.84
CA ILE A 9 -1.88 9.81 -1.91
C ILE A 9 -3.21 9.42 -1.30
N LYS A 10 -3.55 8.14 -1.38
CA LYS A 10 -4.77 7.60 -0.79
C LYS A 10 -4.41 6.58 0.27
N ILE A 11 -5.09 6.65 1.40
CA ILE A 11 -4.94 5.68 2.48
C ILE A 11 -6.22 4.87 2.56
N MET A 12 -6.08 3.56 2.42
CA MET A 12 -7.18 2.62 2.51
C MET A 12 -7.01 1.80 3.79
N VAL A 13 -8.09 1.67 4.54
CA VAL A 13 -8.09 0.85 5.76
C VAL A 13 -9.07 -0.30 5.55
N PRO A 14 -8.58 -1.52 5.33
CA PRO A 14 -9.45 -2.67 5.16
C PRO A 14 -10.16 -3.02 6.46
N LYS A 15 -11.36 -3.57 6.34
CA LYS A 15 -12.07 -4.11 7.49
C LYS A 15 -11.38 -5.38 7.97
N THR A 16 -11.28 -5.51 9.29
CA THR A 16 -10.73 -6.70 9.91
C THR A 16 -11.82 -7.36 10.75
N PHE A 17 -11.99 -8.65 10.54
CA PHE A 17 -12.94 -9.48 11.25
C PHE A 17 -12.17 -10.40 12.20
N SER A 18 -12.49 -10.33 13.47
CA SER A 18 -11.78 -11.10 14.50
C SER A 18 -12.71 -12.07 15.18
N ASP A 19 -12.19 -13.25 15.48
CA ASP A 19 -12.86 -14.24 16.30
C ASP A 19 -11.82 -14.98 17.16
N GLU A 20 -12.21 -16.04 17.85
CA GLU A 20 -11.30 -16.79 18.72
C GLU A 20 -10.14 -17.46 17.98
N ARG A 21 -10.23 -17.64 16.66
CA ARG A 21 -9.18 -18.23 15.84
C ARG A 21 -8.15 -17.22 15.36
N GLY A 22 -8.43 -15.92 15.48
CA GLY A 22 -7.58 -14.86 14.99
C GLY A 22 -8.37 -13.81 14.24
N ASN A 23 -7.82 -13.32 13.13
CA ASN A 23 -8.49 -12.29 12.35
C ASN A 23 -8.35 -12.55 10.85
N PHE A 24 -9.20 -11.87 10.11
CA PHE A 24 -9.28 -11.93 8.66
C PHE A 24 -9.54 -10.54 8.12
N SER A 25 -8.81 -10.16 7.09
CA SER A 25 -9.09 -8.92 6.37
C SER A 25 -8.89 -9.14 4.87
N GLU A 26 -9.67 -8.41 4.07
CA GLU A 26 -9.48 -8.37 2.63
C GLU A 26 -8.46 -7.28 2.32
N ASN A 27 -7.25 -7.67 1.99
CA ASN A 27 -6.16 -6.73 1.77
C ASN A 27 -6.27 -5.99 0.45
N PHE A 28 -6.73 -6.69 -0.60
CA PHE A 28 -6.89 -6.09 -1.91
C PHE A 28 -8.07 -6.72 -2.63
N ASN A 29 -8.85 -5.86 -3.26
CA ASN A 29 -9.94 -6.26 -4.16
C ASN A 29 -9.98 -5.22 -5.27
N GLN A 30 -9.82 -5.66 -6.52
CA GLN A 30 -9.73 -4.73 -7.64
C GLN A 30 -11.02 -3.92 -7.82
N ILE A 31 -12.18 -4.55 -7.62
CA ILE A 31 -13.46 -3.86 -7.76
C ILE A 31 -13.59 -2.76 -6.71
N ARG A 32 -13.27 -3.08 -5.46
CA ARG A 32 -13.30 -2.09 -4.38
C ARG A 32 -12.29 -0.98 -4.61
N TYR A 33 -11.08 -1.32 -5.05
CA TYR A 33 -10.05 -0.35 -5.36
C TYR A 33 -10.52 0.63 -6.43
N ASN A 34 -11.08 0.12 -7.52
CA ASN A 34 -11.58 0.96 -8.59
C ASN A 34 -12.67 1.91 -8.11
N LYS A 35 -13.54 1.46 -7.23
CA LYS A 35 -14.63 2.25 -6.68
C LYS A 35 -14.12 3.34 -5.74
N GLU A 36 -13.19 3.02 -4.87
CA GLU A 36 -12.75 3.91 -3.79
C GLU A 36 -11.59 4.83 -4.17
N VAL A 37 -10.76 4.41 -5.12
CA VAL A 37 -9.53 5.12 -5.45
C VAL A 37 -9.52 5.57 -6.90
N ASP A 38 -9.47 4.63 -7.85
CA ASP A 38 -9.33 4.94 -9.27
C ASP A 38 -9.89 3.80 -10.12
N ASN A 39 -10.93 4.10 -10.91
CA ASN A 39 -11.57 3.09 -11.73
C ASN A 39 -10.87 2.82 -13.07
N ASN A 40 -9.76 3.50 -13.34
CA ASN A 40 -8.98 3.31 -14.56
C ASN A 40 -7.66 2.58 -14.31
N PHE A 41 -7.46 2.07 -13.11
CA PHE A 41 -6.19 1.49 -12.71
C PHE A 41 -6.34 0.00 -12.38
N PHE A 42 -5.46 -0.82 -12.99
CA PHE A 42 -5.44 -2.25 -12.75
C PHE A 42 -4.05 -2.67 -12.32
N PHE A 43 -3.97 -3.46 -11.27
CA PHE A 43 -2.71 -4.02 -10.81
C PHE A 43 -2.44 -5.33 -11.53
N VAL A 44 -1.24 -5.46 -12.09
CA VAL A 44 -0.84 -6.62 -12.89
C VAL A 44 0.36 -7.34 -12.31
N GLN A 45 0.92 -6.85 -11.21
CA GLN A 45 2.10 -7.42 -10.58
C GLN A 45 2.05 -7.18 -9.08
N ASP A 46 2.42 -8.19 -8.32
CA ASP A 46 2.48 -8.17 -6.88
C ASP A 46 3.86 -8.65 -6.43
N ASN A 47 4.50 -7.87 -5.57
CA ASN A 47 5.82 -8.20 -5.04
C ASN A 47 5.81 -8.09 -3.53
N LYS A 48 6.61 -8.93 -2.89
CA LYS A 48 6.84 -8.87 -1.46
C LYS A 48 8.33 -8.70 -1.19
N SER A 49 8.68 -7.80 -0.28
CA SER A 49 10.05 -7.66 0.18
C SER A 49 10.12 -7.80 1.69
N TYR A 50 11.26 -8.26 2.16
CA TYR A 50 11.59 -8.36 3.56
C TYR A 50 12.81 -7.51 3.86
N SER A 51 12.75 -6.71 4.90
CA SER A 51 13.87 -5.87 5.33
C SER A 51 14.12 -6.05 6.82
N LYS A 52 15.38 -6.18 7.18
CA LYS A 52 15.80 -6.20 8.57
C LYS A 52 15.68 -4.81 9.17
N LYS A 53 15.61 -4.73 10.50
CA LYS A 53 15.59 -3.46 11.21
C LYS A 53 16.79 -2.58 10.79
N GLY A 54 16.52 -1.31 10.57
CA GLY A 54 17.55 -0.35 10.21
C GLY A 54 17.87 -0.25 8.73
N VAL A 55 17.21 -1.05 7.90
CA VAL A 55 17.43 -0.98 6.44
C VAL A 55 16.71 0.23 5.87
N PHE A 56 17.44 0.97 5.04
CA PHE A 56 16.92 2.09 4.27
C PHE A 56 16.86 1.69 2.80
N ARG A 57 15.72 1.94 2.17
CA ARG A 57 15.52 1.73 0.73
C ARG A 57 14.98 3.01 0.12
N GLY A 58 15.62 3.48 -0.91
CA GLY A 58 15.20 4.66 -1.63
C GLY A 58 16.32 5.67 -1.76
N LEU A 59 16.05 6.87 -2.25
CA LEU A 59 14.77 7.23 -2.86
C LEU A 59 14.70 6.66 -4.26
N HIS A 60 13.49 6.32 -4.71
CA HIS A 60 13.27 5.74 -6.05
C HIS A 60 12.24 6.57 -6.81
N TYR A 61 12.45 6.73 -8.11
CA TYR A 61 11.44 7.30 -8.99
C TYR A 61 11.61 6.75 -10.41
N GLN A 62 10.58 6.92 -11.21
CA GLN A 62 10.57 6.45 -12.57
C GLN A 62 10.26 7.61 -13.51
N ILE A 63 11.12 7.81 -14.50
CA ILE A 63 10.96 8.85 -15.51
C ILE A 63 10.10 8.34 -16.66
N ASN A 64 10.41 7.14 -17.14
CA ASN A 64 9.69 6.49 -18.24
C ASN A 64 8.75 5.43 -17.68
N LYS A 65 7.48 5.45 -18.13
CA LYS A 65 6.46 4.51 -17.70
C LYS A 65 6.29 4.50 -16.18
N PRO A 66 5.90 5.63 -15.57
CA PRO A 66 5.67 5.67 -14.14
C PRO A 66 4.59 4.67 -13.75
N GLN A 67 4.73 4.07 -12.58
CA GLN A 67 3.83 3.04 -12.08
C GLN A 67 3.05 3.55 -10.89
N GLY A 68 1.79 3.18 -10.80
CA GLY A 68 1.05 3.28 -9.57
C GLY A 68 1.45 2.16 -8.63
N LYS A 69 1.42 2.44 -7.34
CA LYS A 69 1.80 1.46 -6.32
C LYS A 69 0.79 1.44 -5.18
N LEU A 70 0.41 0.24 -4.79
CA LEU A 70 -0.32 -0.01 -3.57
C LEU A 70 0.63 -0.70 -2.60
N VAL A 71 0.90 -0.04 -1.48
CA VAL A 71 1.88 -0.52 -0.51
C VAL A 71 1.19 -0.93 0.76
N GLN A 72 1.55 -2.09 1.28
CA GLN A 72 1.02 -2.63 2.52
C GLN A 72 2.13 -3.29 3.33
N VAL A 73 2.13 -3.04 4.62
CA VAL A 73 3.04 -3.70 5.55
C VAL A 73 2.33 -4.92 6.11
N LEU A 74 2.84 -6.11 5.79
CA LEU A 74 2.24 -7.37 6.21
C LEU A 74 2.60 -7.72 7.65
N SER A 75 3.79 -7.32 8.09
CA SER A 75 4.27 -7.57 9.45
C SER A 75 5.31 -6.52 9.82
N GLY A 76 5.26 -6.01 11.04
CA GLY A 76 6.19 -5.01 11.52
C GLY A 76 5.74 -3.58 11.23
N GLU A 77 6.69 -2.68 11.20
CA GLU A 77 6.44 -1.25 10.96
C GLU A 77 7.49 -0.69 10.01
N VAL A 78 7.06 0.23 9.17
CA VAL A 78 7.96 0.98 8.30
C VAL A 78 7.63 2.47 8.38
N PHE A 79 8.63 3.28 8.14
CA PHE A 79 8.46 4.73 7.97
C PHE A 79 8.60 5.02 6.48
N ASP A 80 7.52 5.43 5.86
CA ASP A 80 7.46 5.67 4.41
C ASP A 80 7.43 7.15 4.13
N VAL A 81 8.37 7.63 3.31
CA VAL A 81 8.47 9.04 2.91
C VAL A 81 8.20 9.13 1.43
N ILE A 82 7.21 9.94 1.08
CA ILE A 82 6.78 10.15 -0.28
C ILE A 82 7.04 11.59 -0.66
N LEU A 83 7.76 11.77 -1.76
CA LEU A 83 8.03 13.08 -2.34
C LEU A 83 7.38 13.17 -3.72
N ASP A 84 6.74 14.30 -3.96
CA ASP A 84 6.13 14.58 -5.25
C ASP A 84 7.00 15.55 -6.05
#